data_aae41a8e41ab8e16633679ebdfcaa9df
#
_entry.id   aae41a8e41ab8e16633679ebdfcaa9df
#
_cell.length_a   1.000
_cell.length_b   1.000
_cell.length_c   1.000
_cell.angle_alpha   90.00
_cell.angle_beta   90.00
_cell.angle_gamma   90.00
#
_symmetry.space_group_name_H-M   'P 1'
#
loop_
_entity.id
_entity.type
_entity.pdbx_description
1 polymer ?
#
loop_
_entity_poly.entity_id
_entity_poly.type
_entity_poly.pdbx_seq_one_letter_code
_entity_poly.pdbx_strand_id
1 'polypeptide(L)'
;MKKYQYINELPNKLPVFPLNNCLLLPKGNLKLNIFEPRYLNMTEDSIADNRLIGMIQTSKNEQMYNVGCVGKIIQFTETKDHKYLIELGGICRYDIVDFTLTERGYKIAEVSYDNFLNDLSSDTVSFDKRKFLKALKHYFNFQNIETDWELLNKAPIDLLVITLAQTCPFNTEEKQMLIETKDFNELASNMISLLEINSAGETNKIN
;
A
#
# COMPACT_ATOMS: atom_id res chain seq x y z
N MET A 1 -3.26 20.08 -4.72
CA MET A 1 -2.57 18.87 -5.23
C MET A 1 -3.30 18.38 -6.47
N LYS A 2 -2.62 18.03 -7.59
CA LYS A 2 -3.30 17.49 -8.78
C LYS A 2 -3.98 16.18 -8.38
N LYS A 3 -5.30 16.08 -8.56
CA LYS A 3 -6.08 14.87 -8.34
C LYS A 3 -6.18 14.16 -9.69
N TYR A 4 -5.69 12.94 -9.78
CA TYR A 4 -5.85 12.13 -10.98
C TYR A 4 -7.29 11.64 -11.06
N GLN A 5 -7.95 11.86 -12.18
CA GLN A 5 -9.34 11.47 -12.42
C GLN A 5 -9.46 10.37 -13.48
N TYR A 6 -8.48 10.31 -14.37
CA TYR A 6 -8.48 9.36 -15.49
C TYR A 6 -7.14 8.64 -15.56
N ILE A 7 -7.17 7.38 -15.97
CA ILE A 7 -5.98 6.52 -16.11
C ILE A 7 -4.97 7.10 -17.08
N ASN A 8 -5.41 7.71 -18.18
CA ASN A 8 -4.52 8.35 -19.16
C ASN A 8 -3.73 9.55 -18.63
N GLU A 9 -4.01 10.01 -17.43
CA GLU A 9 -3.20 11.02 -16.74
C GLU A 9 -1.98 10.41 -16.01
N LEU A 10 -1.94 9.08 -15.86
CA LEU A 10 -0.84 8.35 -15.26
C LEU A 10 0.15 7.89 -16.33
N PRO A 11 1.46 7.93 -16.07
CA PRO A 11 2.45 7.44 -17.01
C PRO A 11 2.44 5.92 -17.09
N ASN A 12 2.74 5.36 -18.25
CA ASN A 12 2.94 3.92 -18.45
C ASN A 12 4.35 3.44 -18.09
N LYS A 13 5.24 4.34 -17.69
CA LYS A 13 6.59 4.04 -17.18
C LYS A 13 6.78 4.71 -15.84
N LEU A 14 7.18 3.94 -14.84
CA LEU A 14 7.33 4.41 -13.46
C LEU A 14 8.69 3.98 -12.89
N PRO A 15 9.41 4.86 -12.20
CA PRO A 15 10.46 4.42 -11.29
C PRO A 15 9.81 3.56 -10.19
N VAL A 16 10.34 2.35 -9.95
CA VAL A 16 9.77 1.43 -8.99
C VAL A 16 10.67 1.23 -7.78
N PHE A 17 10.04 1.21 -6.62
CA PHE A 17 10.66 0.94 -5.33
C PHE A 17 10.24 -0.44 -4.82
N PRO A 18 11.06 -1.49 -5.06
CA PRO A 18 10.82 -2.81 -4.49
C PRO A 18 11.12 -2.80 -2.99
N LEU A 19 10.15 -3.20 -2.17
CA LEU A 19 10.33 -3.26 -0.73
C LEU A 19 9.53 -4.42 -0.13
N ASN A 20 10.22 -5.27 0.61
CA ASN A 20 9.58 -6.43 1.25
C ASN A 20 8.65 -5.98 2.38
N ASN A 21 7.53 -6.65 2.51
CA ASN A 21 6.53 -6.46 3.58
C ASN A 21 6.02 -5.02 3.71
N CYS A 22 6.00 -4.27 2.61
CA CYS A 22 5.55 -2.89 2.57
C CYS A 22 4.41 -2.74 1.56
N LEU A 23 3.25 -2.32 2.03
CA LEU A 23 2.03 -2.20 1.23
C LEU A 23 1.64 -0.72 1.09
N LEU A 24 1.40 -0.28 -0.15
CA LEU A 24 0.70 0.95 -0.47
C LEU A 24 -0.59 0.61 -1.21
N LEU A 25 -1.71 1.17 -0.77
CA LEU A 25 -3.01 1.04 -1.42
C LEU A 25 -3.51 2.40 -1.91
N PRO A 26 -4.38 2.45 -2.93
CA PRO A 26 -5.05 3.69 -3.34
C PRO A 26 -5.71 4.38 -2.14
N LYS A 27 -5.60 5.71 -2.07
CA LYS A 27 -6.06 6.55 -0.94
C LYS A 27 -5.29 6.34 0.38
N GLY A 28 -4.36 5.39 0.45
CA GLY A 28 -3.49 5.18 1.61
C GLY A 28 -2.27 6.09 1.59
N ASN A 29 -1.61 6.21 2.74
CA ASN A 29 -0.36 6.95 2.89
C ASN A 29 0.74 6.02 3.41
N LEU A 30 1.96 6.22 2.90
CA LEU A 30 3.13 5.43 3.28
C LEU A 30 4.33 6.35 3.54
N LYS A 31 4.89 6.28 4.74
CA LYS A 31 6.13 7.01 5.10
C LYS A 31 7.34 6.12 4.87
N LEU A 32 8.33 6.65 4.20
CA LEU A 32 9.55 5.94 3.85
C LEU A 32 10.78 6.75 4.27
N ASN A 33 11.80 6.03 4.74
CA ASN A 33 13.14 6.56 4.98
C ASN A 33 14.07 6.03 3.89
N ILE A 34 14.52 6.91 3.00
CA ILE A 34 15.34 6.59 1.85
C ILE A 34 16.81 6.88 2.18
N PHE A 35 17.66 5.86 2.08
CA PHE A 35 19.10 5.99 2.41
C PHE A 35 20.02 5.25 1.42
N GLU A 36 19.48 4.31 0.62
CA GLU A 36 20.28 3.65 -0.40
C GLU A 36 20.53 4.59 -1.59
N PRO A 37 21.78 4.69 -2.11
CA PRO A 37 22.11 5.63 -3.19
C PRO A 37 21.21 5.53 -4.41
N ARG A 38 20.87 4.31 -4.85
CA ARG A 38 19.96 4.10 -5.99
C ARG A 38 18.55 4.68 -5.76
N TYR A 39 18.05 4.65 -4.53
CA TYR A 39 16.72 5.18 -4.21
C TYR A 39 16.74 6.67 -3.85
N LEU A 40 17.88 7.20 -3.41
CA LEU A 40 18.09 8.65 -3.35
C LEU A 40 18.03 9.24 -4.76
N ASN A 41 18.78 8.65 -5.71
CA ASN A 41 18.74 9.03 -7.13
C ASN A 41 17.31 8.95 -7.71
N MET A 42 16.59 7.84 -7.46
CA MET A 42 15.21 7.66 -7.91
C MET A 42 14.29 8.76 -7.36
N THR A 43 14.45 9.12 -6.09
CA THR A 43 13.62 10.14 -5.44
C THR A 43 13.89 11.52 -6.03
N GLU A 44 15.17 11.89 -6.27
CA GLU A 44 15.55 13.13 -6.94
C GLU A 44 14.93 13.25 -8.32
N ASP A 45 15.11 12.21 -9.15
CA ASP A 45 14.55 12.18 -10.51
C ASP A 45 13.02 12.26 -10.49
N SER A 46 12.37 11.55 -9.55
CA SER A 46 10.92 11.62 -9.42
C SER A 46 10.43 13.01 -8.99
N ILE A 47 11.14 13.68 -8.07
CA ILE A 47 10.79 15.05 -7.64
C ILE A 47 10.96 16.05 -8.80
N ALA A 48 11.98 15.88 -9.61
CA ALA A 48 12.26 16.74 -10.77
C ALA A 48 11.24 16.60 -11.90
N ASP A 49 10.55 15.44 -11.98
CA ASP A 49 9.53 15.15 -13.00
C ASP A 49 8.11 15.32 -12.42
N ASN A 50 7.42 14.23 -12.17
CA ASN A 50 5.98 14.18 -11.85
C ASN A 50 5.67 13.80 -10.39
N ARG A 51 6.71 13.48 -9.61
CA ARG A 51 6.67 13.01 -8.21
C ARG A 51 5.99 11.64 -8.03
N LEU A 52 5.97 10.80 -9.06
CA LEU A 52 5.36 9.48 -8.99
C LEU A 52 6.43 8.40 -8.78
N ILE A 53 6.14 7.47 -7.88
CA ILE A 53 6.93 6.27 -7.61
C ILE A 53 5.98 5.09 -7.54
N GLY A 54 6.31 3.98 -8.20
CA GLY A 54 5.61 2.72 -8.09
C GLY A 54 6.13 1.94 -6.88
N MET A 55 5.30 1.75 -5.86
CA MET A 55 5.60 0.81 -4.77
C MET A 55 5.27 -0.61 -5.21
N ILE A 56 6.17 -1.55 -4.95
CA ILE A 56 5.96 -2.97 -5.24
C ILE A 56 6.60 -3.85 -4.18
N GLN A 57 5.90 -4.90 -3.77
CA GLN A 57 6.46 -5.86 -2.84
C GLN A 57 7.44 -6.80 -3.51
N THR A 58 8.38 -7.33 -2.72
CA THR A 58 9.26 -8.42 -3.12
C THR A 58 8.99 -9.66 -2.27
N SER A 59 9.13 -10.82 -2.89
CA SER A 59 9.14 -12.11 -2.20
C SER A 59 10.40 -12.25 -1.34
N LYS A 60 10.47 -13.35 -0.57
CA LYS A 60 11.68 -13.70 0.21
C LYS A 60 12.93 -13.91 -0.65
N ASN A 61 12.75 -14.20 -1.94
CA ASN A 61 13.85 -14.37 -2.91
C ASN A 61 14.14 -13.07 -3.69
N GLU A 62 13.71 -11.92 -3.18
CA GLU A 62 13.89 -10.60 -3.81
C GLU A 62 13.25 -10.45 -5.21
N GLN A 63 12.39 -11.37 -5.60
CA GLN A 63 11.60 -11.25 -6.83
C GLN A 63 10.42 -10.32 -6.60
N MET A 64 10.26 -9.35 -7.49
CA MET A 64 9.09 -8.45 -7.45
C MET A 64 7.81 -9.22 -7.77
N TYR A 65 6.74 -8.91 -7.03
CA TYR A 65 5.40 -9.33 -7.41
C TYR A 65 4.93 -8.58 -8.67
N ASN A 66 3.80 -8.97 -9.23
CA ASN A 66 3.30 -8.33 -10.45
C ASN A 66 2.47 -7.09 -10.16
N VAL A 67 1.74 -7.06 -9.05
CA VAL A 67 0.85 -5.95 -8.69
C VAL A 67 1.50 -5.03 -7.69
N GLY A 68 1.52 -3.74 -8.02
CA GLY A 68 1.99 -2.65 -7.17
C GLY A 68 1.00 -1.49 -7.12
N CYS A 69 1.40 -0.38 -6.48
CA CYS A 69 0.59 0.84 -6.40
C CYS A 69 1.43 2.07 -6.70
N VAL A 70 0.91 2.94 -7.58
CA VAL A 70 1.49 4.27 -7.83
C VAL A 70 1.27 5.14 -6.62
N GLY A 71 2.36 5.66 -6.05
CA GLY A 71 2.36 6.66 -5.00
C GLY A 71 2.87 8.01 -5.51
N LYS A 72 2.26 9.10 -5.05
CA LYS A 72 2.77 10.45 -5.27
C LYS A 72 3.52 10.93 -4.04
N ILE A 73 4.71 11.45 -4.20
CA ILE A 73 5.45 12.13 -3.12
C ILE A 73 4.66 13.37 -2.71
N ILE A 74 4.05 13.33 -1.52
CA ILE A 74 3.23 14.40 -0.94
C ILE A 74 3.99 15.19 0.12
N GLN A 75 4.98 14.57 0.75
CA GLN A 75 5.93 15.22 1.66
C GLN A 75 7.35 14.76 1.34
N PHE A 76 8.31 15.66 1.51
CA PHE A 76 9.74 15.43 1.33
C PHE A 76 10.52 16.25 2.35
N THR A 77 11.47 15.62 2.99
CA THR A 77 12.42 16.28 3.90
C THR A 77 13.78 15.60 3.76
N GLU A 78 14.82 16.39 3.51
CA GLU A 78 16.20 15.93 3.60
C GLU A 78 16.66 16.01 5.06
N THR A 79 17.27 14.95 5.56
CA THR A 79 17.84 14.89 6.90
C THR A 79 19.29 15.35 6.91
N LYS A 80 19.85 15.67 8.10
CA LYS A 80 21.23 16.12 8.23
C LYS A 80 22.28 15.11 7.80
N ASP A 81 21.94 13.83 7.77
CA ASP A 81 22.77 12.72 7.34
C ASP A 81 22.49 12.30 5.87
N HIS A 82 21.95 13.24 5.08
CA HIS A 82 21.69 13.09 3.64
C HIS A 82 20.78 11.92 3.28
N LYS A 83 19.83 11.57 4.15
CA LYS A 83 18.74 10.67 3.87
C LYS A 83 17.48 11.45 3.54
N TYR A 84 16.52 10.81 2.86
CA TYR A 84 15.24 11.44 2.54
C TYR A 84 14.12 10.78 3.33
N LEU A 85 13.34 11.58 4.03
CA LEU A 85 12.05 11.19 4.57
C LEU A 85 10.98 11.63 3.59
N ILE A 86 10.27 10.68 3.01
CA ILE A 86 9.18 10.96 2.08
C ILE A 86 7.87 10.36 2.58
N GLU A 87 6.76 10.97 2.18
CA GLU A 87 5.43 10.37 2.32
C GLU A 87 4.82 10.21 0.94
N LEU A 88 4.38 9.00 0.63
CA LEU A 88 3.66 8.66 -0.59
C LEU A 88 2.16 8.62 -0.32
N GLY A 89 1.37 9.32 -1.14
CA GLY A 89 -0.08 9.13 -1.20
C GLY A 89 -0.42 8.18 -2.34
N GLY A 90 -1.08 7.05 -2.04
CA GLY A 90 -1.46 6.03 -3.02
C GLY A 90 -2.53 6.53 -3.99
N ILE A 91 -2.37 6.23 -5.28
CA ILE A 91 -3.24 6.71 -6.34
C ILE A 91 -4.00 5.57 -7.00
N CYS A 92 -3.30 4.63 -7.62
CA CYS A 92 -3.87 3.56 -8.43
C CYS A 92 -2.93 2.35 -8.42
N ARG A 93 -3.49 1.15 -8.41
CA ARG A 93 -2.73 -0.08 -8.59
C ARG A 93 -2.33 -0.24 -10.06
N TYR A 94 -1.31 -1.05 -10.29
CA TYR A 94 -0.82 -1.37 -11.62
C TYR A 94 -0.29 -2.81 -11.67
N ASP A 95 -0.31 -3.37 -12.88
CA ASP A 95 0.43 -4.60 -13.22
C ASP A 95 1.78 -4.23 -13.85
N ILE A 96 2.84 -4.94 -13.49
CA ILE A 96 4.13 -4.85 -14.21
C ILE A 96 4.02 -5.62 -15.53
N VAL A 97 4.40 -4.96 -16.62
CA VAL A 97 4.56 -5.58 -17.94
C VAL A 97 6.02 -5.98 -18.16
N ASP A 98 6.95 -5.05 -17.90
CA ASP A 98 8.38 -5.26 -18.02
C ASP A 98 9.14 -4.25 -17.15
N PHE A 99 10.44 -4.39 -16.98
CA PHE A 99 11.26 -3.39 -16.31
C PHE A 99 12.69 -3.34 -16.87
N THR A 100 13.30 -2.16 -16.76
CA THR A 100 14.68 -1.90 -17.15
C THR A 100 15.46 -1.30 -15.98
N LEU A 101 16.75 -1.64 -15.87
CA LEU A 101 17.65 -1.01 -14.90
C LEU A 101 18.22 0.27 -15.50
N THR A 102 18.18 1.37 -14.74
CA THR A 102 18.79 2.65 -15.14
C THR A 102 20.29 2.68 -14.83
N GLU A 103 21.01 3.59 -15.46
CA GLU A 103 22.42 3.87 -15.12
C GLU A 103 22.59 4.39 -13.69
N ARG A 104 21.54 5.00 -13.11
CA ARG A 104 21.51 5.50 -11.73
C ARG A 104 21.17 4.41 -10.70
N GLY A 105 21.01 3.13 -11.13
CA GLY A 105 20.91 1.94 -10.29
C GLY A 105 19.51 1.59 -9.78
N TYR A 106 18.46 2.32 -10.16
CA TYR A 106 17.07 1.96 -9.87
C TYR A 106 16.36 1.42 -11.12
N LYS A 107 15.22 0.78 -10.94
CA LYS A 107 14.42 0.20 -12.02
C LYS A 107 13.31 1.14 -12.47
N ILE A 108 13.05 1.18 -13.79
CA ILE A 108 11.83 1.73 -14.36
C ILE A 108 11.00 0.58 -14.85
N ALA A 109 9.75 0.46 -14.40
CA ALA A 109 8.79 -0.51 -14.89
C ALA A 109 7.90 0.08 -15.97
N GLU A 110 7.63 -0.70 -17.01
CA GLU A 110 6.49 -0.50 -17.89
C GLU A 110 5.27 -1.15 -17.25
N VAL A 111 4.16 -0.40 -17.13
CA VAL A 111 3.02 -0.80 -16.33
C VAL A 111 1.71 -0.68 -17.11
N SER A 112 0.73 -1.55 -16.78
CA SER A 112 -0.66 -1.46 -17.19
C SER A 112 -1.56 -1.17 -15.99
N TYR A 113 -2.64 -0.41 -16.23
CA TYR A 113 -3.68 -0.09 -15.24
C TYR A 113 -5.02 -0.76 -15.59
N ASP A 114 -5.07 -1.61 -16.61
CA ASP A 114 -6.32 -2.13 -17.19
C ASP A 114 -7.17 -2.90 -16.18
N ASN A 115 -6.53 -3.58 -15.23
CA ASN A 115 -7.20 -4.33 -14.17
C ASN A 115 -7.70 -3.44 -13.00
N PHE A 116 -7.32 -2.15 -12.95
CA PHE A 116 -7.52 -1.27 -11.80
C PHE A 116 -8.21 0.07 -12.14
N LEU A 117 -9.00 0.10 -13.19
CA LEU A 117 -9.68 1.31 -13.68
C LEU A 117 -10.57 1.97 -12.61
N ASN A 118 -11.11 1.18 -11.70
CA ASN A 118 -12.01 1.63 -10.63
C ASN A 118 -11.28 2.30 -9.45
N ASP A 119 -9.94 2.21 -9.36
CA ASP A 119 -9.19 2.79 -8.24
C ASP A 119 -9.26 4.33 -8.22
N LEU A 120 -9.49 4.96 -9.37
CA LEU A 120 -9.67 6.40 -9.50
C LEU A 120 -11.13 6.85 -9.34
N SER A 121 -12.07 5.91 -9.26
CA SER A 121 -13.48 6.27 -9.09
C SER A 121 -13.73 6.94 -7.73
N SER A 122 -14.70 7.84 -7.70
CA SER A 122 -15.16 8.51 -6.48
C SER A 122 -16.38 7.82 -5.86
N ASP A 123 -16.70 6.61 -6.30
CA ASP A 123 -17.89 5.91 -5.86
C ASP A 123 -17.87 5.67 -4.36
N THR A 124 -19.02 5.85 -3.74
CA THR A 124 -19.19 5.59 -2.32
C THR A 124 -19.17 4.08 -2.07
N VAL A 125 -18.28 3.67 -1.19
CA VAL A 125 -18.17 2.28 -0.80
C VAL A 125 -19.34 1.88 0.09
N SER A 126 -20.07 0.84 -0.28
CA SER A 126 -21.12 0.23 0.54
C SER A 126 -20.60 -1.08 1.14
N PHE A 127 -20.25 -1.05 2.43
CA PHE A 127 -19.80 -2.22 3.17
C PHE A 127 -20.35 -2.20 4.61
N ASP A 128 -20.68 -3.36 5.18
CA ASP A 128 -21.15 -3.43 6.58
C ASP A 128 -20.00 -3.17 7.57
N LYS A 129 -19.85 -1.91 7.94
CA LYS A 129 -18.84 -1.45 8.89
C LYS A 129 -18.91 -2.17 10.24
N ARG A 130 -20.11 -2.59 10.69
CA ARG A 130 -20.28 -3.26 11.99
C ARG A 130 -19.59 -4.63 11.98
N LYS A 131 -19.69 -5.37 10.86
CA LYS A 131 -19.02 -6.66 10.70
C LYS A 131 -17.50 -6.49 10.80
N PHE A 132 -16.95 -5.49 10.12
CA PHE A 132 -15.52 -5.17 10.16
C PHE A 132 -15.04 -4.80 11.57
N LEU A 133 -15.76 -3.88 12.24
CA LEU A 133 -15.41 -3.44 13.59
C LEU A 133 -15.51 -4.56 14.63
N LYS A 134 -16.41 -5.54 14.45
CA LYS A 134 -16.49 -6.72 15.30
C LYS A 134 -15.23 -7.59 15.19
N ALA A 135 -14.78 -7.89 13.98
CA ALA A 135 -13.54 -8.64 13.75
C ALA A 135 -12.32 -7.89 14.27
N LEU A 136 -12.25 -6.58 14.01
CA LEU A 136 -11.19 -5.72 14.49
C LEU A 136 -11.10 -5.68 16.02
N LYS A 137 -12.25 -5.59 16.70
CA LYS A 137 -12.30 -5.60 18.16
C LYS A 137 -11.78 -6.92 18.75
N HIS A 138 -12.13 -8.04 18.12
CA HIS A 138 -11.62 -9.34 18.54
C HIS A 138 -10.10 -9.41 18.38
N TYR A 139 -9.59 -9.00 17.24
CA TYR A 139 -8.16 -8.97 16.94
C TYR A 139 -7.39 -8.05 17.90
N PHE A 140 -7.86 -6.83 18.16
CA PHE A 140 -7.19 -5.89 19.07
C PHE A 140 -7.18 -6.41 20.52
N ASN A 141 -8.27 -7.01 20.98
CA ASN A 141 -8.31 -7.66 22.30
C ASN A 141 -7.30 -8.80 22.39
N PHE A 142 -7.21 -9.63 21.35
CA PHE A 142 -6.25 -10.75 21.30
C PHE A 142 -4.80 -10.26 21.31
N GLN A 143 -4.50 -9.19 20.58
CA GLN A 143 -3.16 -8.59 20.49
C GLN A 143 -2.84 -7.65 21.67
N ASN A 144 -3.75 -7.44 22.61
CA ASN A 144 -3.64 -6.46 23.70
C ASN A 144 -3.39 -5.02 23.19
N ILE A 145 -4.03 -4.62 22.08
CA ILE A 145 -3.93 -3.29 21.50
C ILE A 145 -5.05 -2.41 22.09
N GLU A 146 -4.65 -1.36 22.81
CA GLU A 146 -5.58 -0.31 23.26
C GLU A 146 -5.84 0.69 22.14
N THR A 147 -7.10 1.13 22.00
CA THR A 147 -7.50 2.09 20.96
C THR A 147 -8.73 2.88 21.36
N ASP A 148 -8.90 4.05 20.73
CA ASP A 148 -10.10 4.86 20.85
C ASP A 148 -11.19 4.35 19.88
N TRP A 149 -12.13 3.57 20.43
CA TRP A 149 -13.25 3.00 19.65
C TRP A 149 -14.21 4.06 19.13
N GLU A 150 -14.32 5.24 19.76
CA GLU A 150 -15.16 6.32 19.27
C GLU A 150 -14.60 6.91 17.97
N LEU A 151 -13.27 7.10 17.89
CA LEU A 151 -12.60 7.54 16.67
C LEU A 151 -12.75 6.52 15.55
N LEU A 152 -12.54 5.23 15.82
CA LEU A 152 -12.70 4.18 14.83
C LEU A 152 -14.15 4.07 14.31
N ASN A 153 -15.13 4.25 15.20
CA ASN A 153 -16.55 4.25 14.82
C ASN A 153 -16.92 5.45 13.92
N LYS A 154 -16.27 6.61 14.10
CA LYS A 154 -16.51 7.81 13.29
C LYS A 154 -15.75 7.80 11.95
N ALA A 155 -14.62 7.09 11.86
CA ALA A 155 -13.80 7.04 10.66
C ALA A 155 -14.57 6.47 9.45
N PRO A 156 -14.35 6.96 8.22
CA PRO A 156 -14.86 6.34 7.00
C PRO A 156 -14.34 4.90 6.88
N ILE A 157 -15.19 3.98 6.42
CA ILE A 157 -14.84 2.56 6.38
C ILE A 157 -13.70 2.26 5.40
N ASP A 158 -13.66 2.95 4.27
CA ASP A 158 -12.60 2.79 3.28
C ASP A 158 -11.24 3.21 3.85
N LEU A 159 -11.17 4.37 4.50
CA LEU A 159 -9.93 4.83 5.14
C LEU A 159 -9.48 3.87 6.25
N LEU A 160 -10.42 3.37 7.06
CA LEU A 160 -10.13 2.44 8.14
C LEU A 160 -9.53 1.12 7.62
N VAL A 161 -10.17 0.50 6.62
CA VAL A 161 -9.72 -0.74 6.01
C VAL A 161 -8.34 -0.57 5.37
N ILE A 162 -8.14 0.49 4.57
CA ILE A 162 -6.88 0.77 3.88
C ILE A 162 -5.74 0.98 4.89
N THR A 163 -5.98 1.80 5.92
CA THR A 163 -4.96 2.08 6.94
C THR A 163 -4.56 0.80 7.68
N LEU A 164 -5.52 -0.02 8.09
CA LEU A 164 -5.25 -1.26 8.79
C LEU A 164 -4.58 -2.32 7.90
N ALA A 165 -4.96 -2.42 6.61
CA ALA A 165 -4.28 -3.28 5.65
C ALA A 165 -2.78 -2.96 5.54
N GLN A 166 -2.42 -1.69 5.60
CA GLN A 166 -1.03 -1.24 5.52
C GLN A 166 -0.26 -1.40 6.84
N THR A 167 -0.93 -1.22 8.00
CA THR A 167 -0.27 -1.11 9.31
C THR A 167 -0.30 -2.39 10.15
N CYS A 168 -1.28 -3.28 9.93
CA CYS A 168 -1.29 -4.57 10.61
C CYS A 168 -0.04 -5.39 10.27
N PRO A 169 0.50 -6.16 11.23
CA PRO A 169 1.72 -6.94 11.06
C PRO A 169 1.49 -8.24 10.26
N PHE A 170 0.77 -8.13 9.15
CA PHE A 170 0.58 -9.22 8.20
C PHE A 170 1.88 -9.53 7.48
N ASN A 171 2.06 -10.77 7.08
CA ASN A 171 3.22 -11.17 6.27
C ASN A 171 3.12 -10.66 4.83
N THR A 172 4.18 -10.83 4.06
CA THR A 172 4.28 -10.32 2.67
C THR A 172 3.22 -10.92 1.77
N GLU A 173 2.96 -12.22 1.90
CA GLU A 173 1.97 -12.94 1.10
C GLU A 173 0.54 -12.47 1.41
N GLU A 174 0.22 -12.25 2.69
CA GLU A 174 -1.06 -11.70 3.12
C GLU A 174 -1.27 -10.26 2.61
N LYS A 175 -0.23 -9.42 2.70
CA LYS A 175 -0.27 -8.06 2.15
C LYS A 175 -0.39 -8.05 0.62
N GLN A 176 0.26 -9.01 -0.06
CA GLN A 176 0.14 -9.14 -1.51
C GLN A 176 -1.29 -9.57 -1.91
N MET A 177 -1.89 -10.51 -1.19
CA MET A 177 -3.28 -10.88 -1.40
C MET A 177 -4.22 -9.66 -1.27
N LEU A 178 -3.94 -8.76 -0.32
CA LEU A 178 -4.77 -7.56 -0.12
C LEU A 178 -4.67 -6.56 -1.28
N ILE A 179 -3.49 -6.37 -1.88
CA ILE A 179 -3.35 -5.45 -3.02
C ILE A 179 -3.92 -6.05 -4.32
N GLU A 180 -4.00 -7.37 -4.44
CA GLU A 180 -4.51 -8.08 -5.63
C GLU A 180 -6.03 -8.23 -5.65
N THR A 181 -6.75 -7.73 -4.65
CA THR A 181 -8.22 -7.79 -4.59
C THR A 181 -8.85 -7.01 -5.75
N LYS A 182 -10.00 -7.48 -6.24
CA LYS A 182 -10.71 -6.86 -7.39
C LYS A 182 -11.25 -5.48 -7.05
N ASP A 183 -11.84 -5.38 -5.86
CA ASP A 183 -12.52 -4.19 -5.39
C ASP A 183 -12.42 -4.03 -3.87
N PHE A 184 -12.98 -2.94 -3.36
CA PHE A 184 -12.97 -2.64 -1.93
C PHE A 184 -13.73 -3.68 -1.10
N ASN A 185 -14.81 -4.26 -1.58
CA ASN A 185 -15.60 -5.23 -0.81
C ASN A 185 -14.81 -6.52 -0.60
N GLU A 186 -14.08 -6.97 -1.62
CA GLU A 186 -13.15 -8.09 -1.50
C GLU A 186 -11.99 -7.75 -0.55
N LEU A 187 -11.39 -6.56 -0.66
CA LEU A 187 -10.36 -6.09 0.28
C LEU A 187 -10.85 -6.13 1.73
N ALA A 188 -12.03 -5.57 2.00
CA ALA A 188 -12.60 -5.53 3.34
C ALA A 188 -12.96 -6.94 3.87
N SER A 189 -13.43 -7.83 2.99
CA SER A 189 -13.73 -9.22 3.34
C SER A 189 -12.47 -10.01 3.66
N ASN A 190 -11.42 -9.87 2.85
CA ASN A 190 -10.12 -10.50 3.09
C ASN A 190 -9.47 -9.96 4.36
N MET A 191 -9.59 -8.66 4.64
CA MET A 191 -9.15 -8.08 5.90
C MET A 191 -9.86 -8.71 7.11
N ILE A 192 -11.19 -8.91 7.06
CA ILE A 192 -11.92 -9.58 8.14
C ILE A 192 -11.36 -10.98 8.35
N SER A 193 -11.17 -11.75 7.28
CA SER A 193 -10.63 -13.12 7.36
C SER A 193 -9.23 -13.15 7.97
N LEU A 194 -8.35 -12.23 7.58
CA LEU A 194 -7.01 -12.11 8.17
C LEU A 194 -7.04 -11.73 9.65
N LEU A 195 -7.91 -10.80 10.04
CA LEU A 195 -8.08 -10.43 11.45
C LEU A 195 -8.56 -11.63 12.29
N GLU A 196 -9.50 -12.43 11.77
CA GLU A 196 -10.03 -13.62 12.42
C GLU A 196 -8.97 -14.73 12.52
N ILE A 197 -8.23 -15.03 11.45
CA ILE A 197 -7.17 -16.02 11.43
C ILE A 197 -6.06 -15.65 12.43
N ASN A 198 -5.61 -14.40 12.39
CA ASN A 198 -4.55 -13.91 13.28
C ASN A 198 -5.01 -13.72 14.74
N SER A 199 -6.33 -13.86 15.03
CA SER A 199 -6.88 -13.93 16.38
C SER A 199 -7.05 -15.36 16.88
N ALA A 200 -7.07 -16.36 15.99
CA ALA A 200 -7.28 -17.77 16.33
C ALA A 200 -5.97 -18.56 16.50
N GLY A 201 -4.83 -17.98 16.14
CA GLY A 201 -3.56 -18.69 15.91
C GLY A 201 -2.83 -19.27 17.12
N GLU A 202 -3.36 -19.20 18.36
CA GLU A 202 -2.71 -19.82 19.53
C GLU A 202 -3.52 -20.90 20.27
N THR A 203 -4.75 -21.18 19.85
CA THR A 203 -5.53 -22.25 20.50
C THR A 203 -5.00 -23.66 20.23
N ASN A 204 -4.05 -23.83 19.30
CA ASN A 204 -3.49 -25.14 18.93
C ASN A 204 -2.06 -25.40 19.44
N LYS A 205 -1.51 -24.57 20.33
CA LYS A 205 -0.17 -24.81 20.90
C LYS A 205 -0.18 -25.30 22.36
N ILE A 206 -1.35 -25.61 22.90
CA ILE A 206 -1.47 -26.25 24.24
C ILE A 206 -2.18 -27.57 24.03
N ASN A 207 -1.43 -28.60 23.65
CA ASN A 207 -1.65 -30.01 23.96
C ASN A 207 -0.32 -30.75 23.82
#